data_8944ac0be9bc28f2169517280cceaa57
#
_entry.id   8944ac0be9bc28f2169517280cceaa57
#
_cell.length_a   1.000
_cell.length_b   1.000
_cell.length_c   1.000
_cell.angle_alpha   90.00
_cell.angle_beta   90.00
_cell.angle_gamma   90.00
#
_symmetry.space_group_name_H-M   'P 1'
#
loop_
_entity.id
_entity.type
_entity.pdbx_description
1 polymer ?
#
loop_
_entity_poly.entity_id
_entity_poly.type
_entity_poly.pdbx_seq_one_letter_code
_entity_poly.pdbx_strand_id
1 'polypeptide(L)'
;VITLLWQVMNEAINPLQTRGKLVILTGKGNNGKGTFQDMLKNLVGGGNFSTLRPDQFKGFELGSLVGKTLNIGDDIENNFLPEVSNLKSITSGDSITINEKYGRVYELELKLLCMFSANEIPKTKDRTNGWYRRLCIIPFDADFNGKKENKAIKQVYLKDKQLLEWV
;
A
#
# COMPACT_ATOMS: atom_id res chain seq x y z
N VAL A 1 8.84 -15.60 -0.33
CA VAL A 1 7.62 -14.78 -0.24
C VAL A 1 7.26 -14.50 1.22
N ILE A 2 7.14 -15.53 2.10
CA ILE A 2 6.72 -15.35 3.51
C ILE A 2 7.59 -14.31 4.25
N THR A 3 8.90 -14.42 4.22
CA THR A 3 9.82 -13.45 4.84
C THR A 3 9.60 -12.03 4.34
N LEU A 4 9.32 -11.87 3.04
CA LEU A 4 9.05 -10.57 2.45
C LEU A 4 7.71 -9.98 2.96
N LEU A 5 6.68 -10.81 3.12
CA LEU A 5 5.41 -10.38 3.69
C LEU A 5 5.58 -9.91 5.15
N TRP A 6 6.37 -10.61 5.96
CA TRP A 6 6.73 -10.16 7.31
C TRP A 6 7.46 -8.81 7.31
N GLN A 7 8.37 -8.58 6.36
CA GLN A 7 9.05 -7.30 6.21
C GLN A 7 8.08 -6.18 5.84
N VAL A 8 7.10 -6.47 4.97
CA VAL A 8 6.04 -5.52 4.59
C VAL A 8 5.15 -5.18 5.80
N MET A 9 4.79 -6.17 6.61
CA MET A 9 4.02 -5.97 7.84
C MET A 9 4.79 -5.08 8.83
N ASN A 10 6.06 -5.37 9.05
CA ASN A 10 6.90 -4.55 9.92
C ASN A 10 7.03 -3.10 9.42
N GLU A 11 7.17 -2.89 8.10
CA GLU A 11 7.23 -1.55 7.51
C GLU A 11 5.91 -0.79 7.70
N ALA A 12 4.76 -1.47 7.65
CA ALA A 12 3.46 -0.86 7.84
C ALA A 12 3.22 -0.36 9.28
N ILE A 13 3.75 -1.04 10.28
CA ILE A 13 3.60 -0.67 11.70
C ILE A 13 4.73 0.23 12.21
N ASN A 14 5.86 0.27 11.53
CA ASN A 14 7.04 1.06 11.93
C ASN A 14 7.38 2.14 10.90
N PRO A 15 6.70 3.29 10.94
CA PRO A 15 6.86 4.35 9.95
C PRO A 15 8.24 5.04 9.97
N LEU A 16 9.07 4.75 10.97
CA LEU A 16 10.41 5.35 11.11
C LEU A 16 11.46 4.65 10.24
N GLN A 17 11.14 3.45 9.74
CA GLN A 17 12.05 2.62 8.95
C GLN A 17 11.60 2.46 7.51
N THR A 18 11.36 3.56 6.79
CA THR A 18 11.03 3.47 5.37
C THR A 18 12.20 2.89 4.58
N ARG A 19 11.95 1.80 3.87
CA ARG A 19 12.98 1.12 3.07
C ARG A 19 13.07 1.66 1.65
N GLY A 20 12.38 2.74 1.36
CA GLY A 20 12.31 3.34 0.03
C GLY A 20 11.63 2.44 -1.00
N LYS A 21 10.64 1.64 -0.58
CA LYS A 21 9.92 0.69 -1.43
C LYS A 21 8.44 1.03 -1.53
N LEU A 22 7.95 0.87 -2.75
CA LEU A 22 6.54 0.85 -3.12
C LEU A 22 6.16 -0.61 -3.35
N VAL A 23 5.16 -1.10 -2.64
CA VAL A 23 4.72 -2.48 -2.76
C VAL A 23 3.58 -2.58 -3.77
N ILE A 24 3.70 -3.51 -4.72
CA ILE A 24 2.64 -3.82 -5.68
C ILE A 24 2.33 -5.32 -5.57
N LEU A 25 1.12 -5.62 -5.13
CA LEU A 25 0.61 -6.99 -5.10
C LEU A 25 0.01 -7.29 -6.48
N THR A 26 0.54 -8.31 -7.17
CA THR A 26 0.04 -8.68 -8.51
C THR A 26 -0.67 -10.02 -8.50
N GLY A 27 -1.65 -10.20 -9.40
CA GLY A 27 -2.35 -11.48 -9.61
C GLY A 27 -3.81 -11.33 -9.98
N LYS A 28 -4.38 -12.37 -10.65
CA LYS A 28 -5.71 -12.38 -11.28
C LYS A 28 -6.79 -12.69 -10.26
N GLY A 29 -7.32 -11.98 -9.48
CA GLY A 29 -8.50 -12.20 -8.60
C GLY A 29 -8.45 -13.47 -7.73
N ASN A 30 -9.19 -13.47 -6.64
CA ASN A 30 -9.39 -14.57 -5.68
C ASN A 30 -8.11 -15.36 -5.26
N ASN A 31 -7.03 -14.64 -5.02
CA ASN A 31 -5.69 -15.17 -4.75
C ASN A 31 -5.11 -14.72 -3.40
N GLY A 32 -5.90 -14.06 -2.57
CA GLY A 32 -5.50 -13.64 -1.24
C GLY A 32 -4.95 -12.22 -1.11
N LYS A 33 -4.74 -11.44 -2.19
CA LYS A 33 -4.30 -10.03 -2.10
C LYS A 33 -5.15 -9.23 -1.12
N GLY A 34 -6.46 -9.17 -1.36
CA GLY A 34 -7.38 -8.43 -0.50
C GLY A 34 -7.43 -8.95 0.93
N THR A 35 -7.18 -10.24 1.16
CA THR A 35 -7.08 -10.80 2.51
C THR A 35 -5.84 -10.28 3.24
N PHE A 36 -4.70 -10.23 2.55
CA PHE A 36 -3.47 -9.66 3.10
C PHE A 36 -3.60 -8.16 3.36
N GLN A 37 -4.23 -7.41 2.46
CA GLN A 37 -4.52 -5.99 2.67
C GLN A 37 -5.43 -5.74 3.87
N ASP A 38 -6.49 -6.52 4.03
CA ASP A 38 -7.40 -6.42 5.18
C ASP A 38 -6.68 -6.76 6.49
N MET A 39 -5.78 -7.73 6.48
CA MET A 39 -4.92 -8.05 7.62
C MET A 39 -4.03 -6.86 7.99
N LEU A 40 -3.38 -6.21 7.02
CA LEU A 40 -2.56 -5.02 7.28
C LEU A 40 -3.38 -3.85 7.83
N LYS A 41 -4.57 -3.59 7.29
CA LYS A 41 -5.49 -2.55 7.82
C LYS A 41 -5.84 -2.81 9.28
N ASN A 42 -6.11 -4.07 9.63
CA ASN A 42 -6.40 -4.45 11.01
C ASN A 42 -5.16 -4.31 11.92
N LEU A 43 -3.98 -4.68 11.39
CA LEU A 43 -2.72 -4.61 12.14
C LEU A 43 -2.34 -3.17 12.50
N VAL A 44 -2.43 -2.23 11.55
CA VAL A 44 -2.13 -0.82 11.82
C VAL A 44 -3.24 -0.11 12.57
N GLY A 45 -4.45 -0.64 12.54
CA GLY A 45 -5.63 -0.08 13.21
C GLY A 45 -6.35 1.00 12.40
N GLY A 46 -7.63 1.18 12.72
CA GLY A 46 -8.47 2.20 12.08
C GLY A 46 -7.93 3.61 12.33
N GLY A 47 -7.83 4.41 11.31
CA GLY A 47 -7.28 5.76 11.40
C GLY A 47 -5.80 5.89 11.07
N ASN A 48 -5.03 4.80 11.06
CA ASN A 48 -3.60 4.81 10.72
C ASN A 48 -3.30 4.46 9.26
N PHE A 49 -4.31 4.21 8.45
CA PHE A 49 -4.13 3.98 7.02
C PHE A 49 -4.98 4.93 6.18
N SER A 50 -4.60 5.07 4.92
CA SER A 50 -5.35 5.74 3.86
C SER A 50 -5.57 4.78 2.68
N THR A 51 -6.42 5.19 1.73
CA THR A 51 -6.81 4.35 0.59
C THR A 51 -6.66 5.08 -0.74
N LEU A 52 -5.69 5.98 -0.86
CA LEU A 52 -5.46 6.70 -2.10
C LEU A 52 -5.00 5.76 -3.21
N ARG A 53 -5.63 5.87 -4.36
CA ARG A 53 -5.15 5.26 -5.60
C ARG A 53 -3.96 6.05 -6.15
N PRO A 54 -3.10 5.45 -6.99
CA PRO A 54 -1.92 6.14 -7.53
C PRO A 54 -2.23 7.46 -8.25
N ASP A 55 -3.35 7.55 -8.96
CA ASP A 55 -3.79 8.76 -9.66
C ASP A 55 -4.20 9.91 -8.73
N GLN A 56 -4.46 9.60 -7.47
CA GLN A 56 -4.83 10.54 -6.40
C GLN A 56 -3.64 11.08 -5.59
N PHE A 57 -2.41 10.66 -5.90
CA PHE A 57 -1.21 11.17 -5.22
C PHE A 57 -0.84 12.58 -5.68
N LYS A 58 -1.79 13.51 -5.61
CA LYS A 58 -1.65 14.91 -6.04
C LYS A 58 -2.62 15.83 -5.33
N GLY A 59 -2.32 17.12 -5.34
CA GLY A 59 -3.25 18.14 -4.87
C GLY A 59 -3.65 17.97 -3.40
N PHE A 60 -4.93 18.20 -3.11
CA PHE A 60 -5.49 18.16 -1.76
C PHE A 60 -5.57 16.75 -1.17
N GLU A 61 -5.63 15.72 -2.00
CA GLU A 61 -5.73 14.33 -1.59
C GLU A 61 -4.54 13.89 -0.75
N LEU A 62 -3.35 14.48 -0.98
CA LEU A 62 -2.14 14.20 -0.19
C LEU A 62 -2.32 14.48 1.30
N GLY A 63 -3.20 15.40 1.67
CA GLY A 63 -3.55 15.67 3.06
C GLY A 63 -4.07 14.46 3.82
N SER A 64 -4.73 13.52 3.13
CA SER A 64 -5.23 12.29 3.74
C SER A 64 -4.14 11.29 4.15
N LEU A 65 -2.90 11.50 3.70
CA LEU A 65 -1.74 10.69 4.08
C LEU A 65 -1.09 11.17 5.39
N VAL A 66 -1.39 12.38 5.82
CA VAL A 66 -0.78 12.96 7.01
C VAL A 66 -1.16 12.16 8.26
N GLY A 67 -0.15 11.77 9.04
CA GLY A 67 -0.33 10.95 10.25
C GLY A 67 -0.66 9.49 9.98
N LYS A 68 -0.56 9.01 8.74
CA LYS A 68 -0.75 7.59 8.40
C LYS A 68 0.58 6.86 8.34
N THR A 69 0.54 5.56 8.65
CA THR A 69 1.69 4.66 8.53
C THR A 69 1.60 3.79 7.27
N LEU A 70 0.42 3.72 6.67
CA LEU A 70 0.12 2.84 5.55
C LEU A 70 -0.84 3.53 4.57
N ASN A 71 -0.59 3.38 3.28
CA ASN A 71 -1.59 3.60 2.24
C ASN A 71 -1.83 2.29 1.48
N ILE A 72 -3.07 1.85 1.42
CA ILE A 72 -3.49 0.71 0.61
C ILE A 72 -4.47 1.20 -0.46
N GLY A 73 -3.95 1.49 -1.64
CA GLY A 73 -4.79 1.81 -2.80
C GLY A 73 -5.36 0.54 -3.44
N ASP A 74 -6.57 0.65 -3.96
CA ASP A 74 -7.19 -0.41 -4.74
C ASP A 74 -6.46 -0.65 -6.07
N ASP A 75 -7.00 -1.54 -6.89
CA ASP A 75 -6.43 -1.96 -8.16
C ASP A 75 -6.07 -0.76 -9.05
N ILE A 76 -4.86 -0.80 -9.59
CA ILE A 76 -4.37 0.20 -10.54
C ILE A 76 -5.17 0.07 -11.84
N GLU A 77 -5.95 1.10 -12.15
CA GLU A 77 -6.78 1.13 -13.35
C GLU A 77 -5.93 0.98 -14.61
N ASN A 78 -6.40 0.16 -15.54
CA ASN A 78 -5.76 -0.10 -16.83
C ASN A 78 -4.28 -0.51 -16.71
N ASN A 79 -3.83 -1.00 -15.56
CA ASN A 79 -2.44 -1.33 -15.27
C ASN A 79 -1.46 -0.21 -15.69
N PHE A 80 -1.85 1.05 -15.47
CA PHE A 80 -1.05 2.22 -15.82
C PHE A 80 -0.96 3.24 -14.68
N LEU A 81 0.26 3.68 -14.41
CA LEU A 81 0.59 4.73 -13.43
C LEU A 81 0.89 6.04 -14.17
N PRO A 82 -0.03 7.02 -14.15
CA PRO A 82 0.10 8.22 -14.96
C PRO A 82 1.20 9.17 -14.46
N GLU A 83 1.33 9.30 -13.16
CA GLU A 83 2.26 10.22 -12.48
C GLU A 83 2.85 9.52 -11.26
N VAL A 84 4.17 9.55 -11.13
CA VAL A 84 4.88 8.84 -10.05
C VAL A 84 5.81 9.74 -9.23
N SER A 85 5.85 11.05 -9.49
CA SER A 85 6.77 11.97 -8.81
C SER A 85 6.54 12.00 -7.30
N ASN A 86 5.32 12.24 -6.84
CA ASN A 86 5.00 12.26 -5.42
C ASN A 86 5.18 10.88 -4.77
N LEU A 87 4.85 9.79 -5.47
CA LEU A 87 5.14 8.43 -4.99
C LEU A 87 6.64 8.21 -4.79
N LYS A 88 7.49 8.73 -5.70
CA LYS A 88 8.94 8.65 -5.54
C LYS A 88 9.43 9.44 -4.34
N SER A 89 8.95 10.67 -4.17
CA SER A 89 9.31 11.51 -3.03
C SER A 89 8.91 10.87 -1.71
N ILE A 90 7.66 10.42 -1.59
CA ILE A 90 7.17 9.75 -0.38
C ILE A 90 7.98 8.49 -0.06
N THR A 91 8.23 7.63 -1.06
CA THR A 91 9.03 6.42 -0.83
C THR A 91 10.49 6.68 -0.49
N SER A 92 11.03 7.84 -0.86
CA SER A 92 12.39 8.26 -0.47
C SER A 92 12.45 8.96 0.89
N GLY A 93 11.30 9.34 1.45
CA GLY A 93 11.25 10.19 2.63
C GLY A 93 11.58 11.66 2.33
N ASP A 94 11.48 12.07 1.06
CA ASP A 94 11.69 13.46 0.66
C ASP A 94 10.48 14.30 1.10
N SER A 95 10.73 15.58 1.41
CA SER A 95 9.67 16.55 1.73
C SER A 95 8.76 16.76 0.53
N ILE A 96 7.46 16.79 0.77
CA ILE A 96 6.45 17.09 -0.23
C ILE A 96 5.54 18.23 0.26
N THR A 97 5.00 18.99 -0.69
CA THR A 97 4.05 20.06 -0.38
C THR A 97 2.66 19.46 -0.10
N ILE A 98 2.16 19.69 1.10
CA ILE A 98 0.78 19.39 1.49
C ILE A 98 -0.05 20.65 1.34
N ASN A 99 -1.16 20.53 0.62
CA ASN A 99 -2.11 21.61 0.41
C ASN A 99 -3.46 21.22 1.00
N GLU A 100 -3.87 21.84 2.08
CA GLU A 100 -5.15 21.58 2.72
C GLU A 100 -6.26 22.41 2.06
N LYS A 101 -7.39 21.78 1.79
CA LYS A 101 -8.53 22.48 1.22
C LYS A 101 -9.02 23.56 2.18
N TYR A 102 -8.97 24.81 1.75
CA TYR A 102 -9.27 26.00 2.58
C TYR A 102 -8.33 26.21 3.78
N GLY A 103 -7.19 25.53 3.81
CA GLY A 103 -6.24 25.55 4.91
C GLY A 103 -4.87 26.07 4.52
N ARG A 104 -3.86 25.52 5.17
CA ARG A 104 -2.46 25.93 4.99
C ARG A 104 -1.79 25.14 3.89
N VAL A 105 -0.74 25.74 3.31
CA VAL A 105 0.23 25.04 2.46
C VAL A 105 1.52 24.90 3.26
N TYR A 106 2.02 23.69 3.42
CA TYR A 106 3.24 23.40 4.16
C TYR A 106 3.99 22.23 3.57
N GLU A 107 5.26 22.07 3.90
CA GLU A 107 6.07 20.95 3.51
C GLU A 107 6.16 19.93 4.65
N LEU A 108 6.10 18.65 4.29
CA LEU A 108 6.15 17.56 5.24
C LEU A 108 6.82 16.31 4.63
N GLU A 109 7.68 15.66 5.42
CA GLU A 109 8.17 14.32 5.13
C GLU A 109 7.11 13.30 5.57
N LEU A 110 6.56 12.57 4.61
CA LEU A 110 5.61 11.50 4.89
C LEU A 110 6.37 10.16 4.99
N LYS A 111 6.26 9.52 6.16
CA LYS A 111 6.87 8.21 6.42
C LYS A 111 5.77 7.16 6.51
N LEU A 112 5.41 6.59 5.39
CA LEU A 112 4.38 5.55 5.31
C LEU A 112 4.71 4.54 4.22
N LEU A 113 4.23 3.32 4.41
CA LEU A 113 4.28 2.30 3.36
C LEU A 113 3.19 2.56 2.33
N CYS A 114 3.55 2.71 1.06
CA CYS A 114 2.58 2.76 -0.04
C CYS A 114 2.45 1.36 -0.66
N MET A 115 1.22 0.83 -0.66
CA MET A 115 0.88 -0.45 -1.25
C MET A 115 -0.30 -0.31 -2.22
N PHE A 116 -0.22 -1.02 -3.35
CA PHE A 116 -1.28 -1.07 -4.37
C PHE A 116 -1.49 -2.50 -4.83
N SER A 117 -2.68 -2.76 -5.37
CA SER A 117 -2.99 -4.00 -6.09
C SER A 117 -2.98 -3.75 -7.58
N ALA A 118 -2.67 -4.79 -8.35
CA ALA A 118 -2.79 -4.81 -9.80
C ALA A 118 -3.03 -6.25 -10.29
N ASN A 119 -3.68 -6.40 -11.43
CA ASN A 119 -3.80 -7.71 -12.07
C ASN A 119 -2.47 -8.14 -12.72
N GLU A 120 -1.73 -7.17 -13.23
CA GLU A 120 -0.42 -7.33 -13.88
C GLU A 120 0.52 -6.22 -13.40
N ILE A 121 1.80 -6.32 -13.73
CA ILE A 121 2.77 -5.26 -13.42
C ILE A 121 2.36 -3.98 -14.16
N PRO A 122 2.09 -2.87 -13.45
CA PRO A 122 1.61 -1.67 -14.08
C PRO A 122 2.69 -1.01 -14.94
N LYS A 123 2.26 -0.48 -16.08
CA LYS A 123 3.10 0.33 -16.96
C LYS A 123 3.17 1.76 -16.44
N THR A 124 4.26 2.45 -16.75
CA THR A 124 4.42 3.88 -16.44
C THR A 124 5.22 4.58 -17.55
N LYS A 125 5.09 5.88 -17.64
CA LYS A 125 5.94 6.72 -18.48
C LYS A 125 7.36 6.85 -17.92
N ASP A 126 7.51 6.77 -16.60
CA ASP A 126 8.82 6.84 -15.94
C ASP A 126 9.57 5.50 -16.11
N ARG A 127 10.62 5.51 -16.92
CA ARG A 127 11.50 4.36 -17.20
C ARG A 127 12.87 4.50 -16.53
N THR A 128 13.00 5.39 -15.55
CA THR A 128 14.27 5.62 -14.88
C THR A 128 14.60 4.53 -13.84
N ASN A 129 15.90 4.30 -13.62
CA ASN A 129 16.35 3.44 -12.52
C ASN A 129 15.83 3.95 -11.16
N GLY A 130 15.62 5.26 -11.04
CA GLY A 130 15.04 5.89 -9.87
C GLY A 130 13.64 5.37 -9.52
N TRP A 131 12.83 5.05 -10.53
CA TRP A 131 11.54 4.42 -10.35
C TRP A 131 11.68 2.91 -10.05
N TYR A 132 12.36 2.17 -10.92
CA TYR A 132 12.44 0.71 -10.82
C TYR A 132 13.01 0.22 -9.50
N ARG A 133 14.04 0.89 -8.96
CA ARG A 133 14.63 0.50 -7.67
C ARG A 133 13.68 0.60 -6.49
N ARG A 134 12.58 1.35 -6.60
CA ARG A 134 11.57 1.52 -5.56
C ARG A 134 10.48 0.45 -5.60
N LEU A 135 10.33 -0.25 -6.70
CA LEU A 135 9.31 -1.27 -6.84
C LEU A 135 9.65 -2.53 -6.04
N CYS A 136 8.70 -2.97 -5.26
CA CYS A 136 8.67 -4.29 -4.63
C CYS A 136 7.41 -5.01 -5.12
N ILE A 137 7.58 -5.89 -6.11
CA ILE A 137 6.46 -6.61 -6.73
C ILE A 137 6.34 -7.96 -6.06
N ILE A 138 5.15 -8.25 -5.53
CA ILE A 138 4.86 -9.50 -4.84
C ILE A 138 3.74 -10.22 -5.59
N PRO A 139 4.05 -11.32 -6.30
CA PRO A 139 3.05 -12.10 -7.00
C PRO A 139 2.20 -12.92 -6.03
N PHE A 140 0.90 -12.91 -6.26
CA PHE A 140 -0.11 -13.74 -5.61
C PHE A 140 -0.70 -14.67 -6.68
N ASP A 141 -0.05 -15.81 -6.88
CA ASP A 141 -0.36 -16.76 -7.95
C ASP A 141 -1.31 -17.89 -7.52
N ALA A 142 -1.73 -17.89 -6.24
CA ALA A 142 -2.68 -18.86 -5.74
C ALA A 142 -4.07 -18.66 -6.36
N ASP A 143 -4.80 -19.75 -6.51
CA ASP A 143 -6.20 -19.75 -6.89
C ASP A 143 -7.03 -20.39 -5.78
N PHE A 144 -7.87 -19.59 -5.14
CA PHE A 144 -8.75 -20.02 -4.05
C PHE A 144 -10.20 -20.18 -4.49
N ASN A 145 -10.48 -20.24 -5.77
CA ASN A 145 -11.84 -20.46 -6.27
C ASN A 145 -12.42 -21.81 -5.84
N GLY A 146 -13.73 -21.82 -5.58
CA GLY A 146 -14.47 -23.02 -5.23
C GLY A 146 -14.12 -23.60 -3.86
N LYS A 147 -13.84 -24.90 -3.79
CA LYS A 147 -13.60 -25.62 -2.53
C LYS A 147 -12.33 -25.20 -1.77
N LYS A 148 -11.44 -24.46 -2.39
CA LYS A 148 -10.21 -23.96 -1.76
C LYS A 148 -10.42 -22.66 -0.99
N GLU A 149 -11.55 -21.99 -1.19
CA GLU A 149 -11.86 -20.75 -0.49
C GLU A 149 -12.18 -21.03 0.98
N ASN A 150 -11.46 -20.38 1.90
CA ASN A 150 -11.80 -20.37 3.32
C ASN A 150 -12.32 -18.98 3.73
N LYS A 151 -13.64 -18.83 3.71
CA LYS A 151 -14.34 -17.57 4.08
C LYS A 151 -14.13 -17.18 5.54
N ALA A 152 -13.84 -18.13 6.43
CA ALA A 152 -13.61 -17.86 7.84
C ALA A 152 -12.39 -16.96 8.07
N ILE A 153 -11.41 -16.95 7.18
CA ILE A 153 -10.24 -16.07 7.29
C ILE A 153 -10.69 -14.61 7.38
N LYS A 154 -11.50 -14.13 6.45
CA LYS A 154 -11.98 -12.73 6.45
C LYS A 154 -13.11 -12.47 7.45
N GLN A 155 -14.01 -13.43 7.60
CA GLN A 155 -15.24 -13.23 8.37
C GLN A 155 -15.03 -13.39 9.87
N VAL A 156 -14.09 -14.23 10.30
CA VAL A 156 -13.83 -14.59 11.68
C VAL A 156 -12.42 -14.20 12.10
N TYR A 157 -11.39 -14.82 11.53
CA TYR A 157 -10.02 -14.71 12.06
C TYR A 157 -9.44 -13.30 11.96
N LEU A 158 -9.65 -12.58 10.87
CA LEU A 158 -9.17 -11.20 10.76
C LEU A 158 -9.95 -10.18 11.61
N LYS A 159 -11.05 -10.60 12.23
CA LYS A 159 -11.81 -9.77 13.17
C LYS A 159 -11.46 -10.06 14.62
N ASP A 160 -10.76 -11.14 14.88
CA ASP A 160 -10.32 -11.54 16.21
C ASP A 160 -9.05 -10.79 16.61
N LYS A 161 -9.21 -9.82 17.51
CA LYS A 161 -8.09 -8.99 17.97
C LYS A 161 -7.01 -9.81 18.67
N GLN A 162 -7.38 -10.87 19.38
CA GLN A 162 -6.40 -11.71 20.07
C GLN A 162 -5.50 -12.45 19.10
N LEU A 163 -6.05 -12.94 17.97
CA LEU A 163 -5.22 -13.55 16.93
C LEU A 163 -4.27 -12.56 16.25
N LEU A 164 -4.66 -11.28 16.14
CA LEU A 164 -3.81 -10.24 15.54
C LEU A 164 -2.69 -9.79 16.48
N GLU A 165 -2.87 -9.93 17.79
CA GLU A 165 -1.83 -9.62 18.80
C GLU A 165 -0.67 -10.64 18.79
N TRP A 166 -0.85 -11.80 18.17
CA TRP A 166 0.19 -12.83 18.02
C TRP A 166 1.03 -12.70 16.75
N VAL A 167 0.73 -11.73 15.88
CA VAL A 167 1.43 -11.45 14.64
C VAL A 167 2.43 -10.32 14.81
#